data_a95504eef89bcc455f8a703fe3ab6301
#
_entry.id   a95504eef89bcc455f8a703fe3ab6301
#
_cell.length_a   1.000
_cell.length_b   1.000
_cell.length_c   1.000
_cell.angle_alpha   90.00
_cell.angle_beta   90.00
_cell.angle_gamma   90.00
#
_symmetry.space_group_name_H-M   'P 1'
#
loop_
_entity.id
_entity.type
_entity.pdbx_description
1 polymer ?
#
loop_
_entity_poly.entity_id
_entity_poly.type
_entity_poly.pdbx_seq_one_letter_code
_entity_poly.pdbx_strand_id
1 'polypeptide(L)'
;MGDFGMSGDDLEQMYQEVILEAARDPHGREHFATDVSKEQGSAPADTTVRASHEYCTPGESHQFNPTCGDEATVHAEVSDSEPHTIERLVWDGHGCSISQASLSVMVDLCAGKTVDEAMELFRDFHELMESRGAGLQDEAKEEKLEDAVVFQGVSKYPMRIKC
;
A
#
# COMPACT_ATOMS: atom_id res chain seq x y z
N MET A 1 -25.91 -27.88 -12.38
CA MET A 1 -24.66 -27.38 -11.76
C MET A 1 -24.39 -26.01 -12.33
N GLY A 2 -24.81 -25.00 -11.59
CA GLY A 2 -24.65 -23.62 -12.04
C GLY A 2 -23.17 -23.25 -12.06
N ASP A 3 -22.68 -23.02 -13.25
CA ASP A 3 -21.47 -22.27 -13.45
C ASP A 3 -21.77 -20.84 -12.97
N PHE A 4 -21.36 -20.52 -11.73
CA PHE A 4 -21.31 -19.17 -11.22
C PHE A 4 -20.08 -18.45 -11.80
N GLY A 5 -19.84 -18.65 -13.08
CA GLY A 5 -18.82 -17.94 -13.82
C GLY A 5 -19.17 -16.47 -13.85
N MET A 6 -18.60 -15.72 -12.90
CA MET A 6 -18.61 -14.27 -13.03
C MET A 6 -17.94 -13.92 -14.35
N SER A 7 -18.61 -13.11 -15.16
CA SER A 7 -18.00 -12.61 -16.38
C SER A 7 -16.78 -11.75 -16.02
N GLY A 8 -15.83 -11.61 -16.92
CA GLY A 8 -14.68 -10.73 -16.70
C GLY A 8 -15.09 -9.31 -16.33
N ASP A 9 -16.21 -8.85 -16.90
CA ASP A 9 -16.77 -7.51 -16.63
C ASP A 9 -17.34 -7.42 -15.21
N ASP A 10 -17.98 -8.46 -14.69
CA ASP A 10 -18.51 -8.50 -13.32
C ASP A 10 -17.38 -8.46 -12.30
N LEU A 11 -16.30 -9.19 -12.56
CA LEU A 11 -15.12 -9.20 -11.71
C LEU A 11 -14.43 -7.83 -11.69
N GLU A 12 -14.29 -7.21 -12.85
CA GLU A 12 -13.69 -5.88 -12.97
C GLU A 12 -14.53 -4.83 -12.23
N GLN A 13 -15.86 -4.90 -12.33
CA GLN A 13 -16.75 -4.01 -11.60
C GLN A 13 -16.62 -4.22 -10.09
N MET A 14 -16.57 -5.45 -9.62
CA MET A 14 -16.37 -5.75 -8.20
C MET A 14 -15.03 -5.19 -7.70
N TYR A 15 -13.97 -5.32 -8.46
CA TYR A 15 -12.66 -4.76 -8.11
C TYR A 15 -12.70 -3.23 -8.02
N GLN A 16 -13.40 -2.57 -8.93
CA GLN A 16 -13.59 -1.12 -8.88
C GLN A 16 -14.35 -0.68 -7.63
N GLU A 17 -15.37 -1.41 -7.22
CA GLU A 17 -16.13 -1.14 -6.01
C GLU A 17 -15.25 -1.22 -4.75
N VAL A 18 -14.41 -2.25 -4.66
CA VAL A 18 -13.45 -2.41 -3.54
C VAL A 18 -12.47 -1.23 -3.49
N ILE A 19 -11.94 -0.82 -4.64
CA ILE A 19 -11.04 0.35 -4.72
C ILE A 19 -11.74 1.62 -4.25
N LEU A 20 -12.96 1.88 -4.71
CA LEU A 20 -13.72 3.07 -4.34
C LEU A 20 -14.07 3.08 -2.85
N GLU A 21 -14.44 1.94 -2.30
CA GLU A 21 -14.73 1.80 -0.88
C GLU A 21 -13.49 2.07 -0.03
N ALA A 22 -12.36 1.47 -0.38
CA ALA A 22 -11.09 1.69 0.30
C ALA A 22 -10.62 3.15 0.21
N ALA A 23 -10.94 3.85 -0.87
CA ALA A 23 -10.63 5.27 -1.02
C ALA A 23 -11.56 6.18 -0.21
N ARG A 24 -12.80 5.78 0.02
CA ARG A 24 -13.76 6.55 0.82
C ARG A 24 -13.49 6.50 2.31
N ASP A 25 -13.07 5.35 2.80
CA ASP A 25 -12.76 5.11 4.20
C ASP A 25 -11.37 4.49 4.32
N PRO A 26 -10.33 5.28 4.05
CA PRO A 26 -8.97 4.77 3.99
C PRO A 26 -8.46 4.36 5.37
N HIS A 27 -8.08 3.10 5.49
CA HIS A 27 -7.50 2.55 6.70
C HIS A 27 -6.05 3.03 6.88
N GLY A 28 -5.66 3.23 8.14
CA GLY A 28 -4.30 3.63 8.48
C GLY A 28 -3.96 5.08 8.14
N ARG A 29 -4.89 5.85 7.61
CA ARG A 29 -4.67 7.27 7.37
C ARG A 29 -4.69 8.01 8.69
N GLU A 30 -3.57 8.64 9.01
CA GLU A 30 -3.38 9.38 10.23
C GLU A 30 -2.57 10.64 9.94
N HIS A 31 -3.11 11.78 10.33
CA HIS A 31 -2.36 13.02 10.20
C HIS A 31 -1.28 13.05 11.29
N PHE A 32 -0.05 12.81 10.91
CA PHE A 32 1.09 13.01 11.77
C PHE A 32 1.88 14.23 11.29
N ALA A 33 2.21 15.09 12.24
CA ALA A 33 3.05 16.23 11.94
C ALA A 33 4.45 15.71 11.58
N THR A 34 4.70 15.59 10.28
CA THR A 34 6.06 15.64 9.81
C THR A 34 6.48 17.09 9.98
N ASP A 35 7.36 17.38 10.92
CA ASP A 35 8.07 18.64 10.96
C ASP A 35 9.03 18.76 9.76
N VAL A 36 8.51 18.43 8.60
CA VAL A 36 9.11 18.83 7.35
C VAL A 36 8.58 20.22 7.09
N SER A 37 9.23 21.21 7.68
CA SER A 37 9.14 22.55 7.16
C SER A 37 9.28 22.44 5.64
N LYS A 38 8.31 22.96 4.94
CA LYS A 38 8.22 23.01 3.48
C LYS A 38 9.36 23.88 2.92
N GLU A 39 10.59 23.51 3.17
CA GLU A 39 11.73 24.09 2.54
C GLU A 39 12.34 23.12 1.56
N GLN A 40 12.24 23.53 0.33
CA GLN A 40 12.75 22.93 -0.87
C GLN A 40 14.10 22.20 -0.68
N GLY A 41 14.08 20.92 -0.98
CA GLY A 41 15.19 20.28 -1.68
C GLY A 41 16.32 19.71 -0.86
N SER A 42 16.25 19.59 0.45
CA SER A 42 17.15 18.74 1.20
C SER A 42 16.39 18.09 2.35
N ALA A 43 16.36 16.77 2.34
CA ALA A 43 15.92 16.03 3.50
C ALA A 43 16.79 16.46 4.69
N PRO A 44 16.21 17.02 5.77
CA PRO A 44 17.00 17.28 6.96
C PRO A 44 17.46 15.94 7.51
N ALA A 45 18.76 15.81 7.65
CA ALA A 45 19.41 14.57 8.09
C ALA A 45 19.11 14.21 9.55
N ASP A 46 18.15 14.86 10.19
CA ASP A 46 17.90 14.69 11.63
C ASP A 46 16.46 14.98 12.04
N THR A 47 15.47 14.50 11.27
CA THR A 47 14.15 14.32 11.83
C THR A 47 14.14 12.99 12.55
N THR A 48 14.37 13.01 13.84
CA THR A 48 14.17 11.85 14.69
C THR A 48 12.66 11.52 14.71
N VAL A 49 12.25 10.68 13.76
CA VAL A 49 10.93 10.07 13.80
C VAL A 49 10.86 9.27 15.08
N ARG A 50 9.94 9.62 15.96
CA ARG A 50 9.78 8.94 17.24
C ARG A 50 8.78 7.82 17.10
N ALA A 51 9.15 6.65 17.58
CA ALA A 51 8.22 5.55 17.78
C ALA A 51 7.20 5.95 18.86
N SER A 52 5.93 5.63 18.62
CA SER A 52 4.87 5.81 19.61
C SER A 52 4.82 4.67 20.64
N HIS A 53 5.51 3.58 20.35
CA HIS A 53 5.62 2.38 21.17
C HIS A 53 7.05 2.18 21.67
N GLU A 54 7.19 1.80 22.93
CA GLU A 54 8.47 1.36 23.48
C GLU A 54 8.90 0.08 22.77
N TYR A 55 10.21 -0.12 22.60
CA TYR A 55 10.83 -1.29 21.98
C TYR A 55 10.53 -1.46 20.49
N CYS A 56 10.20 -0.37 19.82
CA CYS A 56 10.06 -0.33 18.36
C CYS A 56 11.02 0.65 17.73
N THR A 57 11.54 0.27 16.57
CA THR A 57 12.32 1.14 15.69
C THR A 57 11.41 1.78 14.66
N PRO A 58 11.29 3.10 14.58
CA PRO A 58 10.50 3.79 13.59
C PRO A 58 11.20 3.90 12.25
N GLY A 59 10.44 3.88 11.18
CA GLY A 59 10.89 4.18 9.83
C GLY A 59 9.84 5.02 9.11
N GLU A 60 10.28 5.94 8.28
CA GLU A 60 9.41 6.82 7.52
C GLU A 60 9.91 7.00 6.11
N SER A 61 9.00 7.02 5.15
CA SER A 61 9.32 7.26 3.74
C SER A 61 8.28 8.21 3.15
N HIS A 62 8.76 9.21 2.43
CA HIS A 62 7.94 10.15 1.69
C HIS A 62 8.15 9.97 0.21
N GLN A 63 7.05 9.86 -0.56
CA GLN A 63 7.09 9.71 -2.00
C GLN A 63 6.14 10.72 -2.66
N PHE A 64 6.58 11.24 -3.78
CA PHE A 64 5.84 12.18 -4.59
C PHE A 64 5.91 11.79 -6.06
N ASN A 65 4.76 11.75 -6.72
CA ASN A 65 4.69 11.51 -8.16
C ASN A 65 4.43 12.82 -8.90
N PRO A 66 5.43 13.39 -9.58
CA PRO A 66 5.28 14.70 -10.24
C PRO A 66 4.32 14.66 -11.44
N THR A 67 4.02 13.49 -11.99
CA THR A 67 3.14 13.34 -13.15
C THR A 67 1.67 13.54 -12.78
N CYS A 68 1.23 12.97 -11.66
CA CYS A 68 -0.16 13.06 -11.21
C CYS A 68 -0.35 13.92 -9.95
N GLY A 69 0.75 14.32 -9.29
CA GLY A 69 0.71 15.09 -8.05
C GLY A 69 0.35 14.27 -6.81
N ASP A 70 0.28 12.95 -6.92
CA ASP A 70 0.05 12.08 -5.78
C ASP A 70 1.24 12.12 -4.83
N GLU A 71 0.96 12.19 -3.56
CA GLU A 71 1.96 12.33 -2.49
C GLU A 71 1.55 11.51 -1.29
N ALA A 72 2.48 10.77 -0.73
CA ALA A 72 2.25 10.01 0.49
C ALA A 72 3.49 9.91 1.36
N THR A 73 3.28 9.99 2.65
CA THR A 73 4.28 9.67 3.67
C THR A 73 3.81 8.44 4.43
N VAL A 74 4.63 7.41 4.51
CA VAL A 74 4.33 6.18 5.24
C VAL A 74 5.23 6.13 6.48
N HIS A 75 4.64 5.85 7.62
CA HIS A 75 5.32 5.66 8.89
C HIS A 75 5.10 4.24 9.38
N ALA A 76 6.18 3.55 9.69
CA ALA A 76 6.16 2.19 10.23
C ALA A 76 6.93 2.13 11.54
N GLU A 77 6.45 1.36 12.48
CA GLU A 77 7.14 1.03 13.72
C GLU A 77 7.31 -0.49 13.78
N VAL A 78 8.55 -0.92 13.87
CA VAL A 78 8.94 -2.33 13.83
C VAL A 78 9.51 -2.74 15.19
N SER A 79 9.07 -3.88 15.71
CA SER A 79 9.57 -4.40 16.99
C SER A 79 11.08 -4.63 16.94
N ASP A 80 11.77 -4.28 18.02
CA ASP A 80 13.21 -4.47 18.15
C ASP A 80 13.60 -5.93 18.36
N SER A 81 12.66 -6.74 18.87
CA SER A 81 12.88 -8.16 19.08
C SER A 81 12.50 -9.01 17.87
N GLU A 82 13.18 -10.13 17.66
CA GLU A 82 12.80 -11.10 16.62
C GLU A 82 11.58 -11.95 17.04
N PRO A 83 10.68 -12.26 16.10
CA PRO A 83 10.67 -11.78 14.72
C PRO A 83 10.29 -10.29 14.65
N HIS A 84 10.98 -9.53 13.80
CA HIS A 84 10.70 -8.12 13.63
C HIS A 84 9.31 -7.93 13.00
N THR A 85 8.37 -7.50 13.81
CA THR A 85 6.95 -7.35 13.45
C THR A 85 6.60 -5.90 13.25
N ILE A 86 5.79 -5.61 12.24
CA ILE A 86 5.26 -4.28 11.99
C ILE A 86 4.13 -4.01 12.98
N GLU A 87 4.45 -3.33 14.07
CA GLU A 87 3.52 -3.04 15.16
C GLU A 87 2.58 -1.89 14.84
N ARG A 88 3.03 -0.96 14.01
CA ARG A 88 2.26 0.19 13.56
C ARG A 88 2.61 0.52 12.12
N LEU A 89 1.59 0.75 11.31
CA LEU A 89 1.74 1.18 9.92
C LEU A 89 0.64 2.20 9.63
N VAL A 90 1.04 3.43 9.41
CA VAL A 90 0.14 4.54 9.12
C VAL A 90 0.68 5.37 7.96
N TRP A 91 -0.19 6.15 7.35
CA TRP A 91 0.19 7.01 6.25
C TRP A 91 -0.62 8.31 6.27
N ASP A 92 -0.08 9.32 5.65
CA ASP A 92 -0.77 10.56 5.33
C ASP A 92 -0.39 11.01 3.92
N GLY A 93 -1.27 11.75 3.29
CA GLY A 93 -1.02 12.24 1.95
C GLY A 93 -2.31 12.55 1.19
N HIS A 94 -2.15 12.84 -0.08
CA HIS A 94 -3.25 13.08 -0.98
C HIS A 94 -2.97 12.50 -2.35
N GLY A 95 -4.01 12.13 -3.05
CA GLY A 95 -3.89 11.54 -4.36
C GLY A 95 -5.23 11.07 -4.91
N CYS A 96 -5.19 10.38 -6.03
CA CYS A 96 -6.38 9.80 -6.65
C CYS A 96 -6.95 8.63 -5.81
N SER A 97 -8.13 8.17 -6.18
CA SER A 97 -8.76 7.04 -5.50
C SER A 97 -7.91 5.77 -5.52
N ILE A 98 -7.16 5.54 -6.59
CA ILE A 98 -6.27 4.38 -6.72
C ILE A 98 -5.13 4.45 -5.71
N SER A 99 -4.46 5.59 -5.58
CA SER A 99 -3.36 5.75 -4.63
C SER A 99 -3.83 5.64 -3.18
N GLN A 100 -4.94 6.28 -2.85
CA GLN A 100 -5.50 6.20 -1.49
C GLN A 100 -5.97 4.79 -1.15
N ALA A 101 -6.63 4.11 -2.08
CA ALA A 101 -7.05 2.73 -1.91
C ALA A 101 -5.85 1.78 -1.73
N SER A 102 -4.79 1.97 -2.49
CA SER A 102 -3.60 1.13 -2.38
C SER A 102 -2.90 1.28 -1.03
N LEU A 103 -2.83 2.49 -0.50
CA LEU A 103 -2.28 2.74 0.83
C LEU A 103 -3.14 2.10 1.93
N SER A 104 -4.47 2.21 1.83
CA SER A 104 -5.41 1.57 2.74
C SER A 104 -5.25 0.04 2.75
N VAL A 105 -5.22 -0.58 1.57
CA VAL A 105 -5.05 -2.03 1.42
C VAL A 105 -3.67 -2.48 1.90
N MET A 106 -2.63 -1.71 1.65
CA MET A 106 -1.28 -1.99 2.16
C MET A 106 -1.26 -2.06 3.69
N VAL A 107 -1.92 -1.13 4.36
CA VAL A 107 -2.01 -1.14 5.83
C VAL A 107 -2.71 -2.40 6.32
N ASP A 108 -3.86 -2.74 5.74
CA ASP A 108 -4.62 -3.94 6.13
C ASP A 108 -3.81 -5.22 5.89
N LEU A 109 -3.05 -5.26 4.81
CA LEU A 109 -2.28 -6.42 4.41
C LEU A 109 -1.00 -6.61 5.25
N CYS A 110 -0.32 -5.54 5.60
CA CYS A 110 1.02 -5.59 6.18
C CYS A 110 1.08 -5.36 7.70
N ALA A 111 0.12 -4.63 8.26
CA ALA A 111 0.11 -4.39 9.70
C ALA A 111 -0.01 -5.68 10.50
N GLY A 112 0.82 -5.84 11.52
CA GLY A 112 0.87 -7.04 12.36
C GLY A 112 1.67 -8.21 11.76
N LYS A 113 2.16 -8.09 10.54
CA LYS A 113 3.02 -9.09 9.91
C LYS A 113 4.49 -8.81 10.19
N THR A 114 5.32 -9.83 10.01
CA THR A 114 6.77 -9.63 10.07
C THR A 114 7.26 -8.83 8.86
N VAL A 115 8.41 -8.19 9.00
CA VAL A 115 9.04 -7.46 7.91
C VAL A 115 9.31 -8.39 6.72
N ASP A 116 9.76 -9.63 6.96
CA ASP A 116 10.02 -10.60 5.90
C ASP A 116 8.75 -10.97 5.15
N GLU A 117 7.63 -11.20 5.85
CA GLU A 117 6.33 -11.47 5.23
C GLU A 117 5.85 -10.26 4.40
N ALA A 118 5.99 -9.05 4.92
CA ALA A 118 5.62 -7.84 4.20
C ALA A 118 6.46 -7.64 2.94
N MET A 119 7.75 -7.96 2.98
CA MET A 119 8.64 -7.88 1.81
C MET A 119 8.32 -8.95 0.76
N GLU A 120 7.87 -10.12 1.18
CA GLU A 120 7.36 -11.15 0.26
C GLU A 120 6.10 -10.66 -0.46
N LEU A 121 5.15 -10.12 0.29
CA LEU A 121 3.92 -9.53 -0.26
C LEU A 121 4.22 -8.37 -1.24
N PHE A 122 5.21 -7.54 -0.91
CA PHE A 122 5.66 -6.48 -1.81
C PHE A 122 6.16 -7.03 -3.15
N ARG A 123 6.96 -8.09 -3.14
CA ARG A 123 7.45 -8.72 -4.36
C ARG A 123 6.31 -9.32 -5.19
N ASP A 124 5.37 -10.00 -4.53
CA ASP A 124 4.21 -10.59 -5.18
C ASP A 124 3.29 -9.51 -5.78
N PHE A 125 3.08 -8.43 -5.06
CA PHE A 125 2.32 -7.28 -5.57
C PHE A 125 3.02 -6.61 -6.76
N HIS A 126 4.32 -6.43 -6.69
CA HIS A 126 5.11 -5.88 -7.78
C HIS A 126 5.01 -6.76 -9.04
N GLU A 127 5.09 -8.08 -8.89
CA GLU A 127 4.88 -9.05 -9.97
C GLU A 127 3.47 -8.92 -10.57
N LEU A 128 2.44 -8.75 -9.73
CA LEU A 128 1.08 -8.50 -10.17
C LEU A 128 0.98 -7.23 -11.01
N MET A 129 1.62 -6.15 -10.59
CA MET A 129 1.61 -4.88 -11.32
C MET A 129 2.39 -4.94 -12.63
N GLU A 130 3.43 -5.77 -12.71
CA GLU A 130 4.17 -6.01 -13.95
C GLU A 130 3.43 -6.92 -14.92
N SER A 131 2.41 -7.63 -14.49
CA SER A 131 1.66 -8.59 -15.30
C SER A 131 0.84 -7.97 -16.43
N ARG A 132 0.65 -6.66 -16.42
CA ARG A 132 -0.15 -5.90 -17.40
C ARG A 132 -1.58 -6.44 -17.57
N GLY A 133 -2.20 -6.80 -16.47
CA GLY A 133 -3.56 -7.30 -16.44
C GLY A 133 -3.70 -8.82 -16.55
N ALA A 134 -2.60 -9.54 -16.78
CA ALA A 134 -2.63 -11.00 -16.88
C ALA A 134 -2.82 -11.69 -15.52
N GLY A 135 -2.45 -11.01 -14.42
CA GLY A 135 -2.48 -11.57 -13.09
C GLY A 135 -1.27 -12.46 -12.79
N LEU A 136 -1.24 -12.98 -11.59
CA LEU A 136 -0.24 -13.94 -11.17
C LEU A 136 -0.62 -15.34 -11.66
N GLN A 137 0.38 -16.15 -12.00
CA GLN A 137 0.18 -17.54 -12.41
C GLN A 137 0.16 -18.50 -11.20
N ASP A 138 0.15 -17.96 -10.00
CA ASP A 138 0.23 -18.68 -8.75
C ASP A 138 -0.94 -18.27 -7.82
N GLU A 139 -1.91 -19.15 -7.67
CA GLU A 139 -3.07 -18.92 -6.81
C GLU A 139 -2.68 -18.68 -5.34
N ALA A 140 -1.61 -19.34 -4.86
CA ALA A 140 -1.15 -19.15 -3.49
C ALA A 140 -0.63 -17.73 -3.23
N LYS A 141 0.01 -17.12 -4.21
CA LYS A 141 0.43 -15.72 -4.14
C LYS A 141 -0.77 -14.77 -4.18
N GLU A 142 -1.74 -15.04 -5.03
CA GLU A 142 -2.97 -14.24 -5.11
C GLU A 142 -3.77 -14.29 -3.80
N GLU A 143 -3.89 -15.46 -3.19
CA GLU A 143 -4.53 -15.61 -1.88
C GLU A 143 -3.84 -14.78 -0.80
N LYS A 144 -2.51 -14.78 -0.77
CA LYS A 144 -1.75 -13.98 0.19
C LYS A 144 -1.92 -12.48 -0.01
N LEU A 145 -2.13 -12.04 -1.23
CA LEU A 145 -2.35 -10.63 -1.55
C LEU A 145 -3.74 -10.12 -1.13
N GLU A 146 -4.67 -11.02 -0.82
CA GLU A 146 -6.01 -10.68 -0.37
C GLU A 146 -6.65 -9.59 -1.26
N ASP A 147 -7.08 -8.47 -0.69
CA ASP A 147 -7.71 -7.38 -1.43
C ASP A 147 -6.76 -6.67 -2.42
N ALA A 148 -5.46 -6.83 -2.28
CA ALA A 148 -4.50 -6.22 -3.21
C ALA A 148 -4.61 -6.74 -4.64
N VAL A 149 -5.23 -7.90 -4.86
CA VAL A 149 -5.49 -8.44 -6.21
C VAL A 149 -6.42 -7.56 -7.04
N VAL A 150 -7.23 -6.70 -6.40
CA VAL A 150 -8.16 -5.80 -7.10
C VAL A 150 -7.42 -4.79 -8.00
N PHE A 151 -6.13 -4.54 -7.74
CA PHE A 151 -5.31 -3.64 -8.55
C PHE A 151 -4.80 -4.29 -9.84
N GLN A 152 -5.10 -5.55 -10.09
CA GLN A 152 -4.73 -6.24 -11.34
C GLN A 152 -5.18 -5.45 -12.58
N GLY A 153 -6.38 -4.90 -12.58
CA GLY A 153 -6.89 -4.07 -13.66
C GLY A 153 -6.10 -2.79 -13.88
N VAL A 154 -5.57 -2.20 -12.81
CA VAL A 154 -4.71 -1.01 -12.86
C VAL A 154 -3.39 -1.30 -13.60
N SER A 155 -2.90 -2.53 -13.49
CA SER A 155 -1.63 -2.94 -14.12
C SER A 155 -1.66 -2.91 -15.66
N LYS A 156 -2.84 -2.83 -16.27
CA LYS A 156 -3.01 -2.62 -17.71
C LYS A 156 -2.56 -1.22 -18.17
N TYR A 157 -2.51 -0.26 -17.24
CA TYR A 157 -2.25 1.14 -17.54
C TYR A 157 -0.94 1.61 -16.89
N PRO A 158 0.18 1.62 -17.64
CA PRO A 158 1.49 1.97 -17.08
C PRO A 158 1.55 3.32 -16.35
N MET A 159 0.76 4.29 -16.80
CA MET A 159 0.70 5.60 -16.15
C MET A 159 0.02 5.56 -14.78
N ARG A 160 -0.88 4.60 -14.59
CA ARG A 160 -1.61 4.40 -13.33
C ARG A 160 -0.86 3.56 -12.31
N ILE A 161 0.06 2.72 -12.76
CA ILE A 161 0.91 1.92 -11.88
C ILE A 161 1.77 2.83 -10.98
N LYS A 162 2.10 4.01 -11.45
CA LYS A 162 2.91 4.99 -10.72
C LYS A 162 2.12 5.78 -9.68
N CYS A 163 0.82 5.71 -9.75
CA CYS A 163 -0.02 6.28 -8.71
C CYS A 163 0.00 5.40 -7.46
#